data_04e1f3b58723cf63ae90896aeb7ef3e5
#
_entry.id   04e1f3b58723cf63ae90896aeb7ef3e5
#
_cell.length_a   1.000
_cell.length_b   1.000
_cell.length_c   1.000
_cell.angle_alpha   90.00
_cell.angle_beta   90.00
_cell.angle_gamma   90.00
#
_symmetry.space_group_name_H-M   'P 1'
#
loop_
_entity.id
_entity.type
_entity.pdbx_description
1 polymer ?
#
loop_
_entity_poly.entity_id
_entity_poly.type
_entity_poly.pdbx_seq_one_letter_code
_entity_poly.pdbx_strand_id
1 'polypeptide(L)'
;EVQGLRIKDIDFNRQLLRITGKGNKTRVVPFGSKAKDAVMKWLSIYPLWNGDFVPDAQVFITQKGNPLGMRQIENRVKFQAQRAGVNIDLHPHLLRHCFASHMLSNSGDLRAVQEMLGHSNLSTTQIYTHVDFDRLAQVYDQTHPRAQQKVKT
;
A
#
# COMPACT_ATOMS: atom_id res chain seq x y z
N GLU A 1 8.34 -5.90 0.13
CA GLU A 1 6.89 -6.09 0.26
C GLU A 1 6.16 -5.71 -1.03
N VAL A 2 6.23 -4.46 -1.50
CA VAL A 2 5.57 -4.02 -2.76
C VAL A 2 5.98 -4.89 -3.95
N GLN A 3 7.26 -5.19 -4.09
CA GLN A 3 7.79 -6.05 -5.17
C GLN A 3 7.15 -7.44 -5.18
N GLY A 4 6.89 -8.01 -4.00
CA GLY A 4 6.36 -9.36 -3.85
C GLY A 4 4.85 -9.47 -3.82
N LEU A 5 4.11 -8.35 -3.93
CA LEU A 5 2.65 -8.35 -3.87
C LEU A 5 2.07 -9.07 -5.08
N ARG A 6 1.16 -10.02 -4.84
CA ARG A 6 0.49 -10.80 -5.87
C ARG A 6 -0.98 -10.41 -5.98
N ILE A 7 -1.60 -10.71 -7.10
CA ILE A 7 -3.01 -10.37 -7.36
C ILE A 7 -3.92 -11.02 -6.31
N LYS A 8 -3.68 -12.28 -5.95
CA LYS A 8 -4.43 -13.00 -4.90
C LYS A 8 -4.34 -12.40 -3.50
N ASP A 9 -3.36 -11.53 -3.27
CA ASP A 9 -3.13 -10.89 -1.96
C ASP A 9 -3.94 -9.62 -1.77
N ILE A 10 -4.77 -9.23 -2.77
CA ILE A 10 -5.60 -8.03 -2.74
C ILE A 10 -7.07 -8.40 -2.60
N ASP A 11 -7.69 -8.00 -1.51
CA ASP A 11 -9.15 -8.02 -1.36
C ASP A 11 -9.71 -6.61 -1.65
N PHE A 12 -10.20 -6.43 -2.87
CA PHE A 12 -10.78 -5.15 -3.31
C PHE A 12 -12.10 -4.81 -2.63
N ASN A 13 -12.87 -5.81 -2.21
CA ASN A 13 -14.15 -5.59 -1.57
C ASN A 13 -13.96 -5.04 -0.15
N ARG A 14 -13.05 -5.65 0.58
CA ARG A 14 -12.72 -5.26 1.96
C ARG A 14 -11.62 -4.21 2.04
N GLN A 15 -11.01 -3.85 0.92
CA GLN A 15 -9.85 -2.96 0.85
C GLN A 15 -8.68 -3.41 1.74
N LEU A 16 -8.35 -4.69 1.67
CA LEU A 16 -7.29 -5.30 2.46
C LEU A 16 -6.19 -5.87 1.58
N LEU A 17 -4.94 -5.76 2.04
CA LEU A 17 -3.76 -6.36 1.45
C LEU A 17 -3.17 -7.38 2.42
N ARG A 18 -2.88 -8.58 1.91
CA ARG A 18 -2.08 -9.57 2.62
C ARG A 18 -0.62 -9.36 2.26
N ILE A 19 0.21 -9.00 3.23
CA ILE A 19 1.62 -8.67 3.00
C ILE A 19 2.49 -9.64 3.76
N THR A 20 3.40 -10.30 3.05
CA THR A 20 4.42 -11.16 3.65
C THR A 20 5.72 -10.38 3.76
N GLY A 21 6.18 -10.17 4.98
CA GLY A 21 7.39 -9.44 5.31
C GLY A 21 8.59 -10.33 5.59
N LYS A 22 9.63 -9.75 6.19
CA LYS A 22 10.84 -10.46 6.59
C LYS A 22 10.52 -11.61 7.56
N GLY A 23 11.15 -12.76 7.37
CA GLY A 23 10.91 -13.96 8.18
C GLY A 23 9.59 -14.67 7.86
N ASN A 24 9.05 -14.47 6.66
CA ASN A 24 7.79 -15.09 6.19
C ASN A 24 6.58 -14.77 7.09
N LYS A 25 6.63 -13.68 7.84
CA LYS A 25 5.51 -13.22 8.67
C LYS A 25 4.50 -12.50 7.78
N THR A 26 3.28 -13.01 7.78
CA THR A 26 2.17 -12.42 7.02
C THR A 26 1.33 -11.54 7.93
N ARG A 27 0.96 -10.36 7.44
CA ARG A 27 -0.01 -9.46 8.07
C ARG A 27 -1.01 -8.95 7.06
N VAL A 28 -2.13 -8.48 7.55
CA VAL A 28 -3.17 -7.84 6.74
C VAL A 28 -3.13 -6.34 7.05
N VAL A 29 -3.15 -5.52 6.00
CA VAL A 29 -3.17 -4.06 6.13
C VAL A 29 -4.28 -3.48 5.25
N PRO A 30 -4.99 -2.44 5.71
CA PRO A 30 -5.94 -1.73 4.88
C PRO A 30 -5.23 -0.88 3.83
N PHE A 31 -5.91 -0.62 2.73
CA PHE A 31 -5.48 0.38 1.76
C PHE A 31 -6.66 1.28 1.37
N GLY A 32 -6.37 2.57 1.22
CA GLY A 32 -7.40 3.58 0.98
C GLY A 32 -8.00 3.52 -0.42
N SER A 33 -9.16 4.17 -0.58
CA SER A 33 -9.91 4.23 -1.83
C SER A 33 -9.10 4.73 -3.01
N LYS A 34 -8.25 5.75 -2.82
CA LYS A 34 -7.38 6.29 -3.89
C LYS A 34 -6.34 5.28 -4.37
N ALA A 35 -5.78 4.48 -3.46
CA ALA A 35 -4.87 3.40 -3.82
C ALA A 35 -5.61 2.28 -4.54
N LYS A 36 -6.83 1.92 -4.08
CA LYS A 36 -7.71 0.97 -4.77
C LYS A 36 -7.95 1.39 -6.21
N ASP A 37 -8.41 2.64 -6.44
CA ASP A 37 -8.69 3.15 -7.77
C ASP A 37 -7.45 3.12 -8.68
N ALA A 38 -6.29 3.49 -8.13
CA ALA A 38 -5.04 3.46 -8.88
C ALA A 38 -4.62 2.03 -9.26
N VAL A 39 -4.77 1.07 -8.34
CA VAL A 39 -4.46 -0.33 -8.61
C VAL A 39 -5.46 -0.92 -9.60
N MET A 40 -6.75 -0.61 -9.49
CA MET A 40 -7.76 -1.06 -10.47
C MET A 40 -7.47 -0.52 -11.86
N LYS A 41 -7.11 0.76 -12.00
CA LYS A 41 -6.67 1.34 -13.28
C LYS A 41 -5.41 0.65 -13.83
N TRP A 42 -4.46 0.33 -12.98
CA TRP A 42 -3.28 -0.43 -13.37
C TRP A 42 -3.67 -1.82 -13.87
N LEU A 43 -4.51 -2.54 -13.15
CA LEU A 43 -4.95 -3.88 -13.53
C LEU A 43 -5.78 -3.89 -14.82
N SER A 44 -6.47 -2.81 -15.18
CA SER A 44 -7.21 -2.75 -16.44
C SER A 44 -6.31 -2.76 -17.69
N ILE A 45 -5.06 -2.32 -17.55
CA ILE A 45 -4.07 -2.35 -18.63
C ILE A 45 -3.08 -3.52 -18.51
N TYR A 46 -3.12 -4.23 -17.38
CA TYR A 46 -2.22 -5.34 -17.09
C TYR A 46 -2.23 -6.47 -18.15
N PRO A 47 -3.39 -6.91 -18.67
CA PRO A 47 -3.45 -7.97 -19.68
C PRO A 47 -2.70 -7.64 -20.97
N LEU A 48 -2.55 -6.35 -21.30
CA LEU A 48 -1.79 -5.91 -22.46
C LEU A 48 -0.29 -6.28 -22.38
N TRP A 49 0.20 -6.53 -21.17
CA TRP A 49 1.62 -6.77 -20.89
C TRP A 49 1.93 -8.18 -20.39
N ASN A 50 0.95 -8.89 -19.87
CA ASN A 50 1.17 -10.19 -19.22
C ASN A 50 0.11 -11.27 -19.56
N GLY A 51 -0.82 -10.96 -20.48
CA GLY A 51 -1.91 -11.90 -20.82
C GLY A 51 -2.94 -12.05 -19.68
N ASP A 52 -3.51 -13.24 -19.53
CA ASP A 52 -4.59 -13.48 -18.57
C ASP A 52 -4.16 -13.29 -17.10
N PHE A 53 -5.13 -12.90 -16.29
CA PHE A 53 -4.95 -12.79 -14.86
C PHE A 53 -4.70 -14.15 -14.20
N VAL A 54 -3.49 -14.33 -13.71
CA VAL A 54 -3.15 -15.48 -12.86
C VAL A 54 -3.10 -15.02 -11.41
N PRO A 55 -3.82 -15.65 -10.48
CA PRO A 55 -3.86 -15.23 -9.07
C PRO A 55 -2.48 -15.06 -8.42
N ASP A 56 -1.55 -15.91 -8.80
CA ASP A 56 -0.17 -15.90 -8.31
C ASP A 56 0.75 -14.89 -9.02
N ALA A 57 0.27 -14.23 -10.07
CA ALA A 57 1.05 -13.22 -10.76
C ALA A 57 1.33 -12.00 -9.87
N GLN A 58 2.49 -11.39 -10.06
CA GLN A 58 2.84 -10.17 -9.35
C GLN A 58 2.05 -8.98 -9.86
N VAL A 59 1.62 -8.11 -8.95
CA VAL A 59 0.83 -6.92 -9.28
C VAL A 59 1.64 -5.93 -10.09
N PHE A 60 2.89 -5.70 -9.73
CA PHE A 60 3.73 -4.69 -10.38
C PHE A 60 4.77 -5.33 -11.29
N ILE A 61 4.58 -5.14 -12.59
CA ILE A 61 5.43 -5.69 -13.65
C ILE A 61 5.96 -4.59 -14.57
N THR A 62 7.01 -4.92 -15.29
CA THR A 62 7.53 -4.12 -16.40
C THR A 62 6.67 -4.33 -17.65
N GLN A 63 6.86 -3.50 -18.69
CA GLN A 63 6.24 -3.70 -20.01
C GLN A 63 6.57 -5.05 -20.66
N LYS A 64 7.64 -5.70 -20.22
CA LYS A 64 8.04 -7.04 -20.68
C LYS A 64 7.42 -8.17 -19.87
N GLY A 65 6.48 -7.87 -18.95
CA GLY A 65 5.83 -8.85 -18.07
C GLY A 65 6.69 -9.31 -16.88
N ASN A 66 7.92 -8.82 -16.74
CA ASN A 66 8.79 -9.19 -15.63
C ASN A 66 8.45 -8.40 -14.35
N PRO A 67 8.61 -9.00 -13.16
CA PRO A 67 8.44 -8.30 -11.89
C PRO A 67 9.29 -7.04 -11.79
N LEU A 68 8.73 -5.96 -11.22
CA LEU A 68 9.51 -4.76 -10.91
C LEU A 68 10.55 -5.04 -9.84
N GLY A 69 11.80 -4.70 -10.12
CA GLY A 69 12.87 -4.74 -9.12
C GLY A 69 12.75 -3.59 -8.11
N MET A 70 13.35 -3.76 -6.92
CA MET A 70 13.33 -2.76 -5.84
C MET A 70 13.83 -1.39 -6.35
N ARG A 71 14.95 -1.37 -7.06
CA ARG A 71 15.54 -0.14 -7.61
C ARG A 71 14.62 0.58 -8.60
N GLN A 72 13.83 -0.18 -9.37
CA GLN A 72 12.85 0.41 -10.29
C GLN A 72 11.69 1.05 -9.51
N ILE A 73 11.24 0.45 -8.41
CA ILE A 73 10.22 1.01 -7.53
C ILE A 73 10.73 2.32 -6.91
N GLU A 74 11.94 2.33 -6.37
CA GLU A 74 12.58 3.53 -5.80
C GLU A 74 12.68 4.65 -6.85
N ASN A 75 13.16 4.34 -8.04
CA ASN A 75 13.26 5.32 -9.13
C ASN A 75 11.90 5.88 -9.53
N ARG A 76 10.84 5.05 -9.53
CA ARG A 76 9.47 5.51 -9.81
C ARG A 76 8.94 6.43 -8.73
N VAL A 77 9.22 6.15 -7.47
CA VAL A 77 8.86 7.03 -6.34
C VAL A 77 9.55 8.39 -6.50
N LYS A 78 10.85 8.41 -6.74
CA LYS A 78 11.63 9.64 -6.96
C LYS A 78 11.11 10.44 -8.18
N PHE A 79 10.86 9.79 -9.28
CA PHE A 79 10.31 10.40 -10.48
C PHE A 79 8.95 11.08 -10.24
N GLN A 80 8.06 10.41 -9.51
CA GLN A 80 6.75 10.98 -9.17
C GLN A 80 6.86 12.16 -8.20
N ALA A 81 7.79 12.11 -7.24
CA ALA A 81 8.08 13.21 -6.35
C ALA A 81 8.52 14.47 -7.12
N GLN A 82 9.47 14.31 -8.04
CA GLN A 82 9.95 15.40 -8.89
C GLN A 82 8.82 16.01 -9.74
N ARG A 83 7.98 15.17 -10.36
CA ARG A 83 6.81 15.64 -11.12
C ARG A 83 5.79 16.38 -10.27
N ALA A 84 5.69 16.05 -8.99
CA ALA A 84 4.81 16.72 -8.03
C ALA A 84 5.44 17.99 -7.42
N GLY A 85 6.64 18.39 -7.86
CA GLY A 85 7.36 19.55 -7.31
C GLY A 85 7.88 19.34 -5.89
N VAL A 86 8.03 18.10 -5.46
CA VAL A 86 8.53 17.74 -4.12
C VAL A 86 10.06 17.73 -4.15
N ASN A 87 10.71 18.72 -3.54
CA ASN A 87 12.16 18.90 -3.52
C ASN A 87 12.85 18.19 -2.34
N ILE A 88 12.42 16.95 -2.03
CA ILE A 88 13.07 16.10 -1.02
C ILE A 88 13.44 14.77 -1.66
N ASP A 89 14.46 14.10 -1.13
CA ASP A 89 14.82 12.74 -1.56
C ASP A 89 13.77 11.74 -1.07
N LEU A 90 12.65 11.68 -1.81
CA LEU A 90 11.56 10.80 -1.49
C LEU A 90 11.91 9.36 -1.83
N HIS A 91 11.88 8.49 -0.82
CA HIS A 91 12.14 7.06 -0.93
C HIS A 91 11.11 6.24 -0.12
N PRO A 92 10.96 4.93 -0.37
CA PRO A 92 9.92 4.12 0.27
C PRO A 92 9.90 4.17 1.80
N HIS A 93 11.05 4.23 2.45
CA HIS A 93 11.15 4.34 3.91
C HIS A 93 10.63 5.68 4.43
N LEU A 94 10.87 6.77 3.71
CA LEU A 94 10.34 8.08 4.07
C LEU A 94 8.81 8.10 3.93
N LEU A 95 8.27 7.53 2.85
CA LEU A 95 6.81 7.36 2.70
C LEU A 95 6.20 6.57 3.85
N ARG A 96 6.85 5.48 4.24
CA ARG A 96 6.44 4.67 5.40
C ARG A 96 6.46 5.48 6.70
N HIS A 97 7.50 6.29 6.91
CA HIS A 97 7.60 7.15 8.09
C HIS A 97 6.49 8.22 8.11
N CYS A 98 6.26 8.90 6.98
CA CYS A 98 5.16 9.86 6.85
C CYS A 98 3.80 9.22 7.12
N PHE A 99 3.57 8.02 6.59
CA PHE A 99 2.35 7.26 6.85
C PHE A 99 2.19 6.98 8.35
N ALA A 100 3.23 6.46 9.00
CA ALA A 100 3.21 6.16 10.44
C ALA A 100 2.90 7.40 11.28
N SER A 101 3.57 8.52 10.98
CA SER A 101 3.36 9.78 11.70
C SER A 101 1.94 10.32 11.52
N HIS A 102 1.41 10.33 10.30
CA HIS A 102 0.04 10.75 10.02
C HIS A 102 -1.00 9.86 10.72
N MET A 103 -0.83 8.54 10.62
CA MET A 103 -1.75 7.61 11.27
C MET A 103 -1.74 7.77 12.78
N LEU A 104 -0.56 7.92 13.38
CA LEU A 104 -0.43 8.11 14.83
C LEU A 104 -1.08 9.42 15.29
N SER A 105 -0.82 10.51 14.56
CA SER A 105 -1.39 11.83 14.89
C SER A 105 -2.92 11.86 14.85
N ASN A 106 -3.53 11.05 13.98
CA ASN A 106 -4.97 11.08 13.76
C ASN A 106 -5.73 9.99 14.52
N SER A 107 -5.13 8.81 14.72
CA SER A 107 -5.76 7.71 15.45
C SER A 107 -5.45 7.72 16.95
N GLY A 108 -4.30 8.26 17.33
CA GLY A 108 -3.76 8.13 18.70
C GLY A 108 -3.39 6.69 19.08
N ASP A 109 -3.56 5.73 18.18
CA ASP A 109 -3.34 4.31 18.44
C ASP A 109 -1.96 3.86 17.90
N LEU A 110 -0.95 4.07 18.74
CA LEU A 110 0.43 3.66 18.46
C LEU A 110 0.54 2.15 18.17
N ARG A 111 -0.25 1.33 18.86
CA ARG A 111 -0.19 -0.12 18.72
C ARG A 111 -0.70 -0.58 17.37
N ALA A 112 -1.84 -0.07 16.92
CA ALA A 112 -2.38 -0.35 15.60
C ALA A 112 -1.41 0.04 14.49
N VAL A 113 -0.80 1.22 14.60
CA VAL A 113 0.21 1.70 13.64
C VAL A 113 1.44 0.80 13.61
N GLN A 114 1.94 0.35 14.76
CA GLN A 114 3.09 -0.56 14.84
C GLN A 114 2.79 -1.92 14.20
N GLU A 115 1.61 -2.47 14.41
CA GLU A 115 1.21 -3.74 13.82
C GLU A 115 1.06 -3.63 12.29
N MET A 116 0.45 -2.55 11.79
CA MET A 116 0.38 -2.29 10.34
C MET A 116 1.76 -2.17 9.69
N LEU A 117 2.71 -1.60 10.41
CA LEU A 117 4.09 -1.48 9.96
C LEU A 117 4.88 -2.79 10.08
N GLY A 118 4.39 -3.79 10.81
CA GLY A 118 5.05 -5.08 10.99
C GLY A 118 6.25 -5.04 11.93
N HIS A 119 6.21 -4.17 12.96
CA HIS A 119 7.19 -4.20 14.03
C HIS A 119 6.98 -5.42 14.93
N SER A 120 7.91 -6.38 14.87
CA SER A 120 7.78 -7.75 15.41
C SER A 120 8.00 -7.91 16.91
N ASN A 121 8.07 -6.84 17.70
CA ASN A 121 8.49 -6.92 19.11
C ASN A 121 7.37 -6.82 20.16
N LEU A 122 6.14 -7.02 19.79
CA LEU A 122 5.08 -7.22 20.77
C LEU A 122 4.42 -8.57 20.52
N SER A 123 4.74 -9.51 21.41
CA SER A 123 4.06 -10.80 21.51
C SER A 123 2.60 -10.55 21.89
N THR A 124 1.73 -10.63 20.92
CA THR A 124 0.37 -11.17 21.05
C THR A 124 -0.36 -10.96 19.71
N THR A 125 -0.74 -12.06 19.11
CA THR A 125 -1.67 -12.09 17.99
C THR A 125 -3.03 -11.64 18.51
N GLN A 126 -3.28 -10.33 18.54
CA GLN A 126 -4.65 -9.86 18.63
C GLN A 126 -5.22 -9.89 17.22
N ILE A 127 -6.22 -10.73 17.04
CA ILE A 127 -7.03 -10.79 15.84
C ILE A 127 -7.78 -9.45 15.79
N TYR A 128 -7.35 -8.55 14.86
CA TYR A 128 -8.15 -7.37 14.54
C TYR A 128 -9.50 -7.84 14.03
N THR A 129 -10.56 -7.40 14.67
CA THR A 129 -11.92 -7.62 14.17
C THR A 129 -12.12 -6.77 12.91
N HIS A 130 -13.03 -7.17 12.03
CA HIS A 130 -13.39 -6.42 10.83
C HIS A 130 -13.68 -4.93 11.10
N VAL A 131 -14.22 -4.62 12.27
CA VAL A 131 -14.57 -3.27 12.72
C VAL A 131 -13.33 -2.38 12.86
N ASP A 132 -12.19 -2.95 13.28
CA ASP A 132 -10.96 -2.17 13.49
C ASP A 132 -10.32 -1.76 12.15
N PHE A 133 -10.38 -2.64 11.14
CA PHE A 133 -9.85 -2.32 9.81
C PHE A 133 -10.71 -1.31 9.06
N ASP A 134 -12.02 -1.39 9.15
CA ASP A 134 -12.94 -0.43 8.54
C ASP A 134 -12.74 0.96 9.15
N ARG A 135 -12.54 1.04 10.47
CA ARG A 135 -12.23 2.29 11.16
C ARG A 135 -10.90 2.88 10.73
N LEU A 136 -9.86 2.06 10.59
CA LEU A 136 -8.54 2.51 10.15
C LEU A 136 -8.56 2.97 8.68
N ALA A 137 -9.29 2.29 7.80
CA ALA A 137 -9.48 2.70 6.41
C ALA A 137 -10.24 4.04 6.33
N GLN A 138 -11.28 4.24 7.15
CA GLN A 138 -12.02 5.50 7.24
C GLN A 138 -11.13 6.64 7.75
N VAL A 139 -10.33 6.41 8.80
CA VAL A 139 -9.37 7.39 9.32
C VAL A 139 -8.35 7.75 8.23
N TYR A 140 -7.84 6.77 7.49
CA TYR A 140 -6.92 7.01 6.37
C TYR A 140 -7.56 7.89 5.29
N ASP A 141 -8.76 7.56 4.84
CA ASP A 141 -9.46 8.31 3.79
C ASP A 141 -9.85 9.73 4.25
N GLN A 142 -10.14 9.94 5.53
CA GLN A 142 -10.46 11.26 6.09
C GLN A 142 -9.23 12.14 6.31
N THR A 143 -8.08 11.57 6.58
CA THR A 143 -6.90 12.29 7.05
C THR A 143 -5.78 12.41 6.02
N HIS A 144 -5.76 11.54 5.01
CA HIS A 144 -4.72 11.60 3.99
C HIS A 144 -4.94 12.80 3.06
N PRO A 145 -3.94 13.71 2.89
CA PRO A 145 -4.10 14.94 2.10
C PRO A 145 -4.61 14.72 0.67
N ARG A 146 -4.28 13.59 0.05
CA ARG A 146 -4.77 13.20 -1.28
C ARG A 146 -6.21 12.68 -1.30
N ALA A 147 -6.69 12.13 -0.20
CA ALA A 147 -8.07 11.66 -0.12
C ALA A 147 -9.05 12.84 -0.09
N GLN A 148 -8.63 13.98 0.45
CA GLN A 148 -9.44 15.19 0.55
C GLN A 148 -9.45 16.08 -0.70
N GLN A 149 -8.55 15.88 -1.66
CA GLN A 149 -8.59 16.62 -2.92
C GLN A 149 -9.77 16.15 -3.77
N LYS A 150 -10.87 16.89 -3.73
CA LYS A 150 -11.95 16.82 -4.74
C LYS A 150 -11.31 17.07 -6.10
N VAL A 151 -11.49 16.14 -7.02
CA VAL A 151 -11.20 16.35 -8.44
C VAL A 151 -11.96 17.63 -8.84
N LYS A 152 -11.23 18.71 -9.06
CA LYS A 152 -11.81 19.86 -9.78
C LYS A 152 -12.08 19.38 -11.19
N THR A 153 -13.35 19.28 -11.49
CA THR A 153 -13.92 19.10 -12.84
C THR A 153 -13.47 20.24 -13.74
#